data_99b8baf3b508e5e9e905958a7fd736a0
#
_entry.id   99b8baf3b508e5e9e905958a7fd736a0
#
_cell.length_a   1.000
_cell.length_b   1.000
_cell.length_c   1.000
_cell.angle_alpha   90.00
_cell.angle_beta   90.00
_cell.angle_gamma   90.00
#
_symmetry.space_group_name_H-M   'P 1'
#
loop_
_entity.id
_entity.type
_entity.pdbx_description
1 polymer ?
#
loop_
_entity_poly.entity_id
_entity_poly.type
_entity_poly.pdbx_seq_one_letter_code
_entity_poly.pdbx_strand_id
1 'polypeptide(L)'
;YNGFKLKDAQTTTFDETWQPVWGEEKEIRNQYNELAVILFQPMNDRSIVVRFRLFNDGLGFRYEFPQQKSLNYFVIKEEHSQFAMAGNHIAYWIPGDYDTQEYDYTISRLSEIRGLMQQAITPNSSQTPFSPTGVQTALMMKTDDGLYINLHEAALIDYSCMHLNLDDKNMILSLIHI
;
A
#
# COMPACT_ATOMS: atom_id res chain seq x y z
N TYR A 1 4.52 -19.58 -5.59
CA TYR A 1 3.50 -18.91 -4.74
C TYR A 1 2.19 -19.69 -4.63
N ASN A 2 2.06 -20.85 -5.23
CA ASN A 2 0.83 -21.66 -5.19
C ASN A 2 0.82 -22.61 -4.00
N GLY A 3 -0.38 -22.98 -3.54
CA GLY A 3 -0.58 -24.05 -2.58
C GLY A 3 -0.64 -23.64 -1.11
N PHE A 4 -0.73 -22.35 -0.80
CA PHE A 4 -1.10 -21.92 0.54
C PHE A 4 -2.57 -22.27 0.82
N LYS A 5 -2.83 -22.75 2.01
CA LYS A 5 -4.17 -23.06 2.53
C LYS A 5 -4.38 -22.31 3.82
N LEU A 6 -5.62 -21.93 4.08
CA LEU A 6 -5.98 -21.39 5.38
C LEU A 6 -5.71 -22.47 6.45
N LYS A 7 -4.89 -22.13 7.43
CA LYS A 7 -4.60 -22.97 8.59
C LYS A 7 -5.41 -22.55 9.80
N ASP A 8 -5.50 -21.24 10.03
CA ASP A 8 -6.20 -20.66 11.17
C ASP A 8 -6.54 -19.18 10.88
N ALA A 9 -7.53 -18.65 11.61
CA ALA A 9 -7.89 -17.24 11.59
C ALA A 9 -8.23 -16.80 13.01
N GLN A 10 -7.52 -15.81 13.53
CA GLN A 10 -7.64 -15.32 14.90
C GLN A 10 -8.07 -13.85 14.89
N THR A 11 -9.04 -13.52 15.73
CA THR A 11 -9.52 -12.14 15.91
C THR A 11 -9.22 -11.64 17.31
N THR A 12 -8.77 -10.39 17.42
CA THR A 12 -8.55 -9.70 18.68
C THR A 12 -9.02 -8.26 18.59
N THR A 13 -9.16 -7.61 19.74
CA THR A 13 -9.44 -6.18 19.85
C THR A 13 -8.34 -5.51 20.63
N PHE A 14 -8.03 -4.27 20.29
CA PHE A 14 -7.03 -3.46 20.99
C PHE A 14 -7.59 -2.06 21.25
N ASP A 15 -7.33 -1.54 22.43
CA ASP A 15 -7.73 -0.18 22.82
C ASP A 15 -6.76 0.35 23.88
N GLU A 16 -5.91 1.28 23.48
CA GLU A 16 -4.92 1.91 24.33
C GLU A 16 -4.75 3.38 23.96
N THR A 17 -4.50 4.21 24.94
CA THR A 17 -4.16 5.62 24.72
C THR A 17 -2.70 5.84 25.09
N TRP A 18 -1.94 6.47 24.21
CA TRP A 18 -0.54 6.81 24.44
C TRP A 18 -0.29 8.31 24.24
N GLN A 19 0.79 8.80 24.80
CA GLN A 19 1.19 10.20 24.68
C GLN A 19 2.43 10.28 23.80
N PRO A 20 2.38 10.98 22.64
CA PRO A 20 3.56 11.24 21.85
C PRO A 20 4.52 12.19 22.60
N VAL A 21 5.81 12.05 22.31
CA VAL A 21 6.85 12.93 22.90
C VAL A 21 6.65 14.37 22.45
N TRP A 22 6.15 14.55 21.26
CA TRP A 22 5.86 15.84 20.62
C TRP A 22 4.80 15.62 19.53
N GLY A 23 4.15 16.66 19.07
CA GLY A 23 3.08 16.60 18.07
C GLY A 23 1.94 17.55 18.41
N GLU A 24 0.94 17.56 17.56
CA GLU A 24 -0.24 18.43 17.71
C GLU A 24 -1.21 17.88 18.77
N GLU A 25 -1.27 16.57 18.92
CA GLU A 25 -2.17 15.88 19.84
C GLU A 25 -1.43 15.45 21.11
N LYS A 26 -2.03 15.75 22.26
CA LYS A 26 -1.48 15.34 23.56
C LYS A 26 -1.64 13.86 23.83
N GLU A 27 -2.72 13.27 23.33
CA GLU A 27 -3.08 11.87 23.52
C GLU A 27 -3.61 11.30 22.24
N ILE A 28 -3.13 10.12 21.87
CA ILE A 28 -3.56 9.39 20.68
C ILE A 28 -4.16 8.05 21.15
N ARG A 29 -5.44 7.85 20.85
CA ARG A 29 -6.10 6.57 21.07
C ARG A 29 -5.83 5.62 19.92
N ASN A 30 -5.24 4.47 20.22
CA ASN A 30 -5.01 3.40 19.29
C ASN A 30 -6.04 2.29 19.52
N GLN A 31 -7.11 2.29 18.76
CA GLN A 31 -8.23 1.36 18.89
C GLN A 31 -8.51 0.69 17.56
N TYR A 32 -8.48 -0.64 17.54
CA TYR A 32 -8.75 -1.40 16.32
C TYR A 32 -9.26 -2.81 16.61
N ASN A 33 -9.90 -3.41 15.62
CA ASN A 33 -10.12 -4.85 15.53
C ASN A 33 -9.03 -5.45 14.66
N GLU A 34 -8.46 -6.56 15.09
CA GLU A 34 -7.38 -7.24 14.37
C GLU A 34 -7.83 -8.63 13.90
N LEU A 35 -7.46 -8.99 12.67
CA LEU A 35 -7.59 -10.33 12.12
C LEU A 35 -6.21 -10.81 11.66
N ALA A 36 -5.75 -11.93 12.24
CA ALA A 36 -4.55 -12.63 11.80
C ALA A 36 -4.95 -13.88 11.01
N VAL A 37 -4.67 -13.90 9.73
CA VAL A 37 -4.92 -15.04 8.83
C VAL A 37 -3.63 -15.82 8.67
N ILE A 38 -3.58 -17.05 9.22
CA ILE A 38 -2.44 -17.94 9.16
C ILE A 38 -2.59 -18.84 7.94
N LEU A 39 -1.70 -18.70 7.00
CA LEU A 39 -1.63 -19.49 5.78
C LEU A 39 -0.47 -20.49 5.87
N PHE A 40 -0.71 -21.71 5.42
CA PHE A 40 0.28 -22.79 5.43
C PHE A 40 0.42 -23.43 4.06
N GLN A 41 1.67 -23.65 3.64
CA GLN A 41 2.04 -24.33 2.39
C GLN A 41 2.62 -25.70 2.72
N PRO A 42 1.85 -26.80 2.57
CA PRO A 42 2.30 -28.14 2.97
C PRO A 42 3.54 -28.63 2.22
N MET A 43 3.65 -28.31 0.92
CA MET A 43 4.74 -28.79 0.07
C MET A 43 6.12 -28.35 0.57
N ASN A 44 6.23 -27.15 1.14
CA ASN A 44 7.49 -26.56 1.58
C ASN A 44 7.55 -26.36 3.10
N ASP A 45 6.55 -26.83 3.83
CA ASP A 45 6.44 -26.66 5.29
C ASP A 45 6.64 -25.19 5.71
N ARG A 46 5.89 -24.27 5.06
CA ARG A 46 6.02 -22.84 5.29
C ARG A 46 4.70 -22.22 5.73
N SER A 47 4.81 -21.29 6.66
CA SER A 47 3.69 -20.48 7.11
C SER A 47 3.97 -18.99 6.86
N ILE A 48 2.94 -18.26 6.49
CA ILE A 48 2.91 -16.80 6.49
C ILE A 48 1.66 -16.34 7.22
N VAL A 49 1.70 -15.13 7.77
CA VAL A 49 0.53 -14.50 8.38
C VAL A 49 0.21 -13.23 7.61
N VAL A 50 -1.04 -13.05 7.26
CA VAL A 50 -1.55 -11.77 6.77
C VAL A 50 -2.36 -11.16 7.91
N ARG A 51 -1.88 -10.04 8.43
CA ARG A 51 -2.50 -9.35 9.55
C ARG A 51 -3.22 -8.11 9.07
N PHE A 52 -4.48 -7.98 9.44
CA PHE A 52 -5.33 -6.84 9.15
C PHE A 52 -5.69 -6.11 10.45
N ARG A 53 -5.68 -4.80 10.42
CA ARG A 53 -6.20 -3.94 11.48
C ARG A 53 -7.24 -3.01 10.92
N LEU A 54 -8.43 -3.07 11.48
CA LEU A 54 -9.56 -2.25 11.09
C LEU A 54 -9.80 -1.18 12.16
N PHE A 55 -9.59 0.05 11.77
CA PHE A 55 -9.86 1.26 12.52
C PHE A 55 -11.21 1.87 12.08
N ASN A 56 -11.69 2.89 12.79
CA ASN A 56 -12.91 3.60 12.39
C ASN A 56 -12.74 4.36 11.06
N ASP A 57 -11.53 4.74 10.73
CA ASP A 57 -11.16 5.59 9.60
C ASP A 57 -10.23 4.91 8.58
N GLY A 58 -9.90 3.65 8.78
CA GLY A 58 -9.00 2.96 7.85
C GLY A 58 -8.77 1.48 8.10
N LEU A 59 -8.13 0.86 7.11
CA LEU A 59 -7.67 -0.51 7.14
C LEU A 59 -6.17 -0.55 6.89
N GLY A 60 -5.42 -1.11 7.82
CA GLY A 60 -4.01 -1.49 7.62
C GLY A 60 -3.86 -2.99 7.44
N PHE A 61 -2.88 -3.40 6.64
CA PHE A 61 -2.48 -4.80 6.58
C PHE A 61 -0.96 -4.94 6.43
N ARG A 62 -0.44 -6.10 6.79
CA ARG A 62 0.95 -6.47 6.57
C ARG A 62 1.13 -7.98 6.42
N TYR A 63 2.21 -8.37 5.78
CA TYR A 63 2.69 -9.74 5.75
C TYR A 63 3.68 -9.97 6.89
N GLU A 64 3.55 -11.11 7.57
CA GLU A 64 4.48 -11.55 8.60
C GLU A 64 5.07 -12.91 8.22
N PHE A 65 6.37 -13.05 8.42
CA PHE A 65 7.12 -14.27 8.16
C PHE A 65 7.62 -14.82 9.50
N PRO A 66 6.83 -15.67 10.19
CA PRO A 66 7.24 -16.24 11.45
C PRO A 66 8.54 -17.02 11.30
N GLN A 67 9.39 -16.99 12.33
CA GLN A 67 10.61 -17.76 12.33
C GLN A 67 10.31 -19.27 12.23
N GLN A 68 10.88 -19.94 11.25
CA GLN A 68 10.64 -21.36 10.95
C GLN A 68 11.83 -21.97 10.20
N LYS A 69 12.01 -23.29 10.31
CA LYS A 69 13.17 -23.98 9.71
C LYS A 69 13.27 -23.81 8.19
N SER A 70 12.13 -23.85 7.52
CA SER A 70 12.04 -23.75 6.04
C SER A 70 12.11 -22.30 5.52
N LEU A 71 12.15 -21.30 6.40
CA LEU A 71 12.19 -19.88 6.04
C LEU A 71 13.01 -19.09 7.05
N ASN A 72 14.28 -19.46 7.20
CA ASN A 72 15.19 -18.81 8.14
C ASN A 72 15.86 -17.56 7.55
N TYR A 73 16.30 -17.66 6.30
CA TYR A 73 16.82 -16.55 5.51
C TYR A 73 16.20 -16.59 4.12
N PHE A 74 15.70 -15.45 3.67
CA PHE A 74 15.05 -15.33 2.35
C PHE A 74 15.17 -13.91 1.82
N VAL A 75 15.02 -13.77 0.52
CA VAL A 75 14.96 -12.51 -0.19
C VAL A 75 13.59 -12.40 -0.83
N ILE A 76 12.89 -11.31 -0.57
CA ILE A 76 11.68 -10.95 -1.31
C ILE A 76 12.14 -10.32 -2.62
N LYS A 77 11.82 -10.97 -3.74
CA LYS A 77 12.17 -10.48 -5.07
C LYS A 77 11.10 -9.56 -5.63
N GLU A 78 9.86 -9.90 -5.37
CA GLU A 78 8.69 -9.20 -5.90
C GLU A 78 7.52 -9.33 -4.93
N GLU A 79 6.70 -8.30 -4.85
CA GLU A 79 5.42 -8.31 -4.19
C GLU A 79 4.33 -8.03 -5.23
N HIS A 80 3.29 -8.86 -5.23
CA HIS A 80 2.18 -8.76 -6.18
C HIS A 80 0.86 -8.30 -5.52
N SER A 81 0.96 -7.52 -4.45
CA SER A 81 -0.23 -6.90 -3.85
C SER A 81 -0.88 -5.94 -4.83
N GLN A 82 -2.20 -5.98 -4.88
CA GLN A 82 -3.00 -5.17 -5.79
C GLN A 82 -4.18 -4.53 -5.05
N PHE A 83 -4.47 -3.29 -5.41
CA PHE A 83 -5.65 -2.56 -4.95
C PHE A 83 -6.60 -2.37 -6.12
N ALA A 84 -7.70 -3.12 -6.15
CA ALA A 84 -8.72 -2.98 -7.16
C ALA A 84 -9.72 -1.90 -6.75
N MET A 85 -9.78 -0.81 -7.52
CA MET A 85 -10.70 0.27 -7.27
C MET A 85 -12.09 -0.05 -7.82
N ALA A 86 -13.12 0.26 -7.02
CA ALA A 86 -14.51 0.01 -7.39
C ALA A 86 -15.07 1.01 -8.42
N GLY A 87 -14.36 2.09 -8.70
CA GLY A 87 -14.78 3.13 -9.62
C GLY A 87 -13.64 3.94 -10.20
N ASN A 88 -13.93 4.70 -11.25
CA ASN A 88 -12.98 5.63 -11.89
C ASN A 88 -12.91 6.93 -11.08
N HIS A 89 -12.28 6.86 -9.91
CA HIS A 89 -12.22 7.95 -8.94
C HIS A 89 -11.39 9.13 -9.42
N ILE A 90 -11.65 10.31 -8.87
CA ILE A 90 -10.75 11.46 -9.01
C ILE A 90 -9.51 11.18 -8.16
N ALA A 91 -8.35 11.19 -8.78
CA ALA A 91 -7.07 10.97 -8.14
C ALA A 91 -6.26 12.28 -8.04
N TYR A 92 -5.56 12.46 -6.94
CA TYR A 92 -4.56 13.49 -6.70
C TYR A 92 -3.22 12.77 -6.70
N TRP A 93 -2.43 12.94 -7.77
CA TRP A 93 -1.28 12.08 -8.02
C TRP A 93 -0.08 12.85 -8.54
N ILE A 94 1.08 12.28 -8.34
CA ILE A 94 2.35 12.69 -8.94
C ILE A 94 2.99 11.49 -9.67
N PRO A 95 3.81 11.73 -10.71
CA PRO A 95 4.53 10.66 -11.42
C PRO A 95 5.39 9.81 -10.49
N GLY A 96 5.49 8.52 -10.80
CA GLY A 96 6.38 7.61 -10.10
C GLY A 96 7.84 7.92 -10.42
N ASP A 97 8.62 8.29 -9.41
CA ASP A 97 10.04 8.65 -9.53
C ASP A 97 10.81 8.08 -8.34
N TYR A 98 12.07 7.67 -8.57
CA TYR A 98 12.92 7.10 -7.53
C TYR A 98 13.59 8.14 -6.64
N ASP A 99 13.82 9.34 -7.18
CA ASP A 99 14.73 10.30 -6.58
C ASP A 99 14.03 11.53 -6.01
N THR A 100 12.80 11.82 -6.44
CA THR A 100 12.11 13.02 -6.03
C THR A 100 10.59 12.84 -5.87
N GLN A 101 10.02 13.62 -4.95
CA GLN A 101 8.57 13.82 -4.77
C GLN A 101 8.17 15.28 -5.06
N GLU A 102 9.03 16.04 -5.71
CA GLU A 102 8.87 17.50 -5.94
C GLU A 102 8.09 17.82 -7.22
N TYR A 103 7.14 16.97 -7.58
CA TYR A 103 6.21 17.23 -8.67
C TYR A 103 4.99 18.00 -8.16
N ASP A 104 4.43 18.85 -9.02
CA ASP A 104 3.10 19.39 -8.78
C ASP A 104 2.04 18.28 -8.86
N TYR A 105 1.07 18.33 -7.95
CA TYR A 105 -0.03 17.38 -7.99
C TYR A 105 -0.92 17.60 -9.21
N THR A 106 -1.14 16.53 -9.96
CA THR A 106 -2.11 16.47 -11.03
C THR A 106 -3.43 15.90 -10.50
N ILE A 107 -4.54 16.52 -10.90
CA ILE A 107 -5.89 16.07 -10.53
C ILE A 107 -6.57 15.57 -11.79
N SER A 108 -6.96 14.30 -11.80
CA SER A 108 -7.64 13.67 -12.91
C SER A 108 -8.43 12.42 -12.48
N ARG A 109 -9.21 11.86 -13.39
CA ARG A 109 -9.73 10.49 -13.20
C ARG A 109 -8.57 9.49 -13.29
N LEU A 110 -8.68 8.35 -12.60
CA LEU A 110 -7.69 7.26 -12.69
C LEU A 110 -7.44 6.86 -14.15
N SER A 111 -8.49 6.77 -14.97
CA SER A 111 -8.40 6.42 -16.40
C SER A 111 -7.61 7.40 -17.26
N GLU A 112 -7.39 8.63 -16.79
CA GLU A 112 -6.73 9.69 -17.54
C GLU A 112 -5.23 9.78 -17.24
N ILE A 113 -4.76 9.16 -16.14
CA ILE A 113 -3.38 9.27 -15.66
C ILE A 113 -2.37 8.97 -16.76
N ARG A 114 -2.55 7.87 -17.50
CA ARG A 114 -1.64 7.46 -18.58
C ARG A 114 -1.50 8.53 -19.67
N GLY A 115 -2.61 9.15 -20.04
CA GLY A 115 -2.62 10.20 -21.07
C GLY A 115 -2.02 11.52 -20.60
N LEU A 116 -2.06 11.79 -19.30
CA LEU A 116 -1.57 13.02 -18.69
C LEU A 116 -0.12 12.92 -18.18
N MET A 117 0.45 11.72 -18.10
CA MET A 117 1.76 11.47 -17.49
C MET A 117 2.84 12.42 -18.02
N GLN A 118 2.93 12.60 -19.33
CA GLN A 118 3.96 13.47 -19.94
C GLN A 118 3.78 14.96 -19.57
N GLN A 119 2.56 15.39 -19.32
CA GLN A 119 2.27 16.77 -18.92
C GLN A 119 2.52 17.00 -17.42
N ALA A 120 2.45 15.94 -16.63
CA ALA A 120 2.71 15.96 -15.18
C ALA A 120 4.20 16.01 -14.83
N ILE A 121 5.09 15.72 -15.80
CA ILE A 121 6.54 15.80 -15.60
C ILE A 121 6.95 17.27 -15.62
N THR A 122 7.41 17.76 -14.48
CA THR A 122 7.88 19.14 -14.38
C THR A 122 9.35 19.29 -14.79
N PRO A 123 9.80 20.48 -15.22
CA PRO A 123 11.21 20.73 -15.55
C PRO A 123 12.18 20.50 -14.39
N ASN A 124 11.68 20.50 -13.16
CA ASN A 124 12.48 20.29 -11.94
C ASN A 124 12.76 18.82 -11.65
N SER A 125 12.09 17.90 -12.36
CA SER A 125 12.37 16.48 -12.21
C SER A 125 13.69 16.15 -12.89
N SER A 126 14.61 15.57 -12.15
CA SER A 126 15.95 15.20 -12.64
C SER A 126 15.93 13.92 -13.48
N GLN A 127 14.84 13.16 -13.46
CA GLN A 127 14.75 11.85 -14.10
C GLN A 127 13.42 11.65 -14.82
N THR A 128 13.41 10.66 -15.71
CA THR A 128 12.19 10.20 -16.37
C THR A 128 11.43 9.27 -15.43
N PRO A 129 10.11 9.43 -15.27
CA PRO A 129 9.30 8.48 -14.53
C PRO A 129 9.55 7.03 -15.01
N PHE A 130 9.65 6.10 -14.08
CA PHE A 130 9.97 4.70 -14.39
C PHE A 130 8.87 3.97 -15.18
N SER A 131 7.67 4.51 -15.19
CA SER A 131 6.52 3.90 -15.86
C SER A 131 5.54 4.98 -16.38
N PRO A 132 4.92 4.77 -17.56
CA PRO A 132 3.89 5.67 -18.06
C PRO A 132 2.60 5.66 -17.22
N THR A 133 2.49 4.77 -16.25
CA THR A 133 1.35 4.62 -15.33
C THR A 133 1.77 4.50 -13.88
N GLY A 134 3.05 4.70 -13.58
CA GLY A 134 3.57 4.70 -12.22
C GLY A 134 3.21 5.98 -11.50
N VAL A 135 2.62 5.87 -10.33
CA VAL A 135 2.33 6.98 -9.44
C VAL A 135 2.93 6.73 -8.06
N GLN A 136 3.30 7.81 -7.39
CA GLN A 136 3.83 7.73 -6.04
C GLN A 136 2.70 7.55 -5.01
N THR A 137 3.05 7.03 -3.87
CA THR A 137 2.24 7.11 -2.65
C THR A 137 2.71 8.29 -1.80
N ALA A 138 1.88 8.95 -1.03
CA ALA A 138 0.47 8.64 -0.79
C ALA A 138 -0.41 9.02 -1.99
N LEU A 139 -1.21 8.07 -2.46
CA LEU A 139 -2.18 8.34 -3.53
C LEU A 139 -3.54 8.60 -2.90
N MET A 140 -4.01 9.84 -3.00
CA MET A 140 -5.35 10.21 -2.54
C MET A 140 -6.35 10.17 -3.70
N MET A 141 -7.52 9.63 -3.42
CA MET A 141 -8.63 9.56 -4.37
C MET A 141 -9.92 10.06 -3.73
N LYS A 142 -10.81 10.58 -4.56
CA LYS A 142 -12.16 10.99 -4.16
C LYS A 142 -13.18 10.26 -5.03
N THR A 143 -14.11 9.57 -4.40
CA THR A 143 -15.24 8.91 -5.07
C THR A 143 -16.32 9.90 -5.49
N ASP A 144 -17.22 9.50 -6.37
CA ASP A 144 -18.30 10.38 -6.85
C ASP A 144 -19.34 10.70 -5.75
N ASP A 145 -19.47 9.84 -4.75
CA ASP A 145 -20.30 10.05 -3.56
C ASP A 145 -19.60 10.81 -2.43
N GLY A 146 -18.34 11.23 -2.64
CA GLY A 146 -17.62 12.13 -1.75
C GLY A 146 -16.72 11.46 -0.71
N LEU A 147 -16.58 10.12 -0.73
CA LEU A 147 -15.61 9.44 0.12
C LEU A 147 -14.17 9.73 -0.35
N TYR A 148 -13.26 9.98 0.58
CA TYR A 148 -11.83 10.06 0.31
C TYR A 148 -11.15 8.75 0.68
N ILE A 149 -10.31 8.25 -0.23
CA ILE A 149 -9.51 7.04 -0.06
C ILE A 149 -8.05 7.42 -0.20
N ASN A 150 -7.22 7.01 0.74
CA ASN A 150 -5.79 7.24 0.67
C ASN A 150 -5.03 5.90 0.75
N LEU A 151 -4.16 5.65 -0.22
CA LEU A 151 -3.26 4.50 -0.25
C LEU A 151 -1.84 4.96 0.07
N HIS A 152 -1.30 4.46 1.18
CA HIS A 152 0.07 4.76 1.59
C HIS A 152 0.65 3.67 2.50
N GLU A 153 1.93 3.76 2.78
CA GLU A 153 2.61 2.93 3.78
C GLU A 153 2.60 3.63 5.13
N ALA A 154 2.12 2.91 6.15
CA ALA A 154 2.08 3.45 7.52
C ALA A 154 3.44 3.34 8.24
N ALA A 155 4.26 2.34 7.88
CA ALA A 155 5.57 2.12 8.47
C ALA A 155 6.51 1.48 7.45
N LEU A 156 7.46 2.25 6.95
CA LEU A 156 8.49 1.81 6.04
C LEU A 156 9.76 1.44 6.84
N ILE A 157 9.86 0.16 7.23
CA ILE A 157 10.97 -0.36 8.03
C ILE A 157 11.59 -1.54 7.30
N ASP A 158 12.86 -1.43 6.92
CA ASP A 158 13.65 -2.48 6.25
C ASP A 158 12.97 -3.05 4.98
N TYR A 159 12.24 -2.20 4.26
CA TYR A 159 11.52 -2.59 3.05
C TYR A 159 11.54 -1.47 2.01
N SER A 160 11.34 -1.84 0.74
CA SER A 160 11.32 -0.88 -0.37
C SER A 160 10.09 0.03 -0.32
N CYS A 161 10.27 1.29 -0.69
CA CYS A 161 9.18 2.26 -0.80
C CYS A 161 8.14 1.81 -1.83
N MET A 162 6.87 1.98 -1.47
CA MET A 162 5.75 1.59 -2.33
C MET A 162 5.49 2.64 -3.41
N HIS A 163 5.50 2.20 -4.66
CA HIS A 163 4.91 2.93 -5.77
C HIS A 163 3.80 2.08 -6.38
N LEU A 164 2.90 2.70 -7.09
CA LEU A 164 1.75 2.04 -7.68
C LEU A 164 1.78 2.17 -9.19
N ASN A 165 1.55 1.06 -9.90
CA ASN A 165 1.38 1.04 -11.34
C ASN A 165 -0.05 0.66 -11.70
N LEU A 166 -0.66 1.42 -12.58
CA LEU A 166 -2.02 1.15 -13.04
C LEU A 166 -2.00 0.10 -14.15
N ASP A 167 -2.98 -0.79 -14.14
CA ASP A 167 -3.25 -1.70 -15.26
C ASP A 167 -3.76 -0.94 -16.49
N ASP A 168 -3.99 -1.64 -17.60
CA ASP A 168 -4.42 -1.03 -18.88
C ASP A 168 -5.80 -0.33 -18.77
N LYS A 169 -6.60 -0.72 -17.81
CA LYS A 169 -7.90 -0.09 -17.52
C LYS A 169 -7.83 0.98 -16.44
N ASN A 170 -6.65 1.17 -15.84
CA ASN A 170 -6.37 2.09 -14.73
C ASN A 170 -7.23 1.85 -13.48
N MET A 171 -7.73 0.64 -13.28
CA MET A 171 -8.60 0.29 -12.16
C MET A 171 -7.94 -0.61 -11.13
N ILE A 172 -6.82 -1.24 -11.49
CA ILE A 172 -6.01 -2.04 -10.59
C ILE A 172 -4.67 -1.34 -10.41
N LEU A 173 -4.37 -1.03 -9.16
CA LEU A 173 -3.11 -0.44 -8.72
C LEU A 173 -2.23 -1.58 -8.20
N SER A 174 -1.19 -1.92 -8.93
CA SER A 174 -0.21 -2.94 -8.55
C SER A 174 0.99 -2.30 -7.88
N LEU A 175 1.51 -2.91 -6.84
CA LEU A 175 2.74 -2.49 -6.21
C LEU A 175 3.92 -2.63 -7.15
N ILE A 176 4.75 -1.59 -7.18
CA ILE A 176 6.09 -1.62 -7.71
C ILE A 176 7.02 -1.28 -6.55
N HIS A 177 7.98 -2.14 -6.30
CA HIS A 177 9.05 -1.88 -5.34
C HIS A 177 10.27 -1.32 -6.05
N ILE A 178 10.82 -0.35 -5.42
CA ILE A 178 12.02 0.35 -5.84
C ILE A 178 13.13 0.11 -4.83
#